data_4c0f1a87638ce8c32d4b580c4e299a91
#
_entry.id   4c0f1a87638ce8c32d4b580c4e299a91
#
_cell.length_a   1.000
_cell.length_b   1.000
_cell.length_c   1.000
_cell.angle_alpha   90.00
_cell.angle_beta   90.00
_cell.angle_gamma   90.00
#
_symmetry.space_group_name_H-M   'P 1'
#
loop_
_entity.id
_entity.type
_entity.pdbx_description
1 polymer ?
#
loop_
_entity_poly.entity_id
_entity_poly.type
_entity_poly.pdbx_seq_one_letter_code
_entity_poly.pdbx_strand_id
1 'polypeptide(L)' 'MKSKNIPADIKSKSIKEAQNEIKEIITILENNETNLEESMDKYNRMLQLNFHIREQFKKKLTEINKSDFTNNKKTLV' A
#
# COMPACT_ATOMS: atom_id res chain seq x y z
N MET A 1 10.31 -11.22 2.74
CA MET A 1 10.34 -11.08 3.67
C MET A 1 10.66 -9.89 4.20
N LYS A 2 11.45 -9.23 3.73
CA LYS A 2 11.77 -8.04 4.18
C LYS A 2 10.65 -7.13 4.09
N SER A 3 9.75 -7.25 3.15
CA SER A 3 8.62 -6.34 3.04
C SER A 3 7.74 -6.42 4.27
N LYS A 4 7.96 -7.40 5.10
CA LYS A 4 7.19 -7.47 6.30
C LYS A 4 7.63 -6.49 7.33
N ASN A 5 8.80 -5.91 7.17
CA ASN A 5 9.27 -4.93 8.12
C ASN A 5 8.77 -3.56 7.74
N ILE A 6 7.49 -3.35 7.92
CA ILE A 6 6.88 -2.08 7.57
C ILE A 6 6.97 -1.15 8.77
N PRO A 7 7.47 0.06 8.60
CA PRO A 7 7.56 1.00 9.71
C PRO A 7 6.21 1.26 10.35
N ALA A 8 6.24 1.55 11.63
CA ALA A 8 5.00 1.75 12.36
C ALA A 8 4.18 2.91 11.80
N ASP A 9 4.87 3.96 11.34
CA ASP A 9 4.13 5.10 10.80
C ASP A 9 3.38 4.73 9.53
N ILE A 10 3.90 3.78 8.76
CA ILE A 10 3.19 3.34 7.58
C ILE A 10 2.03 2.45 8.00
N LYS A 11 2.25 1.58 8.97
CA LYS A 11 1.19 0.69 9.40
C LYS A 11 -0.02 1.44 9.92
N SER A 12 0.18 2.62 10.43
CA SER A 12 -0.93 3.39 10.97
C SER A 12 -1.64 4.23 9.92
N LYS A 13 -1.15 4.23 8.68
CA LYS A 13 -1.78 5.03 7.65
C LYS A 13 -2.99 4.33 7.05
N SER A 14 -3.98 5.15 6.70
CA SER A 14 -5.10 4.62 5.94
C SER A 14 -4.63 4.41 4.50
N ILE A 15 -5.44 3.71 3.72
CA ILE A 15 -5.11 3.49 2.32
C ILE A 15 -4.95 4.84 1.62
N LYS A 16 -5.84 5.77 1.89
CA LYS A 16 -5.77 7.06 1.23
C LYS A 16 -4.51 7.82 1.61
N GLU A 17 -4.15 7.77 2.87
CA GLU A 17 -2.94 8.44 3.32
C GLU A 17 -1.70 7.84 2.67
N ALA A 18 -1.67 6.52 2.58
CA ALA A 18 -0.55 5.85 1.95
C ALA A 18 -0.48 6.18 0.47
N GLN A 19 -1.62 6.25 -0.20
CA GLN A 19 -1.65 6.60 -1.61
C GLN A 19 -1.17 8.03 -1.83
N ASN A 20 -1.53 8.92 -0.93
CA ASN A 20 -1.09 10.31 -1.05
C ASN A 20 0.42 10.41 -0.90
N GLU A 21 0.97 9.66 0.01
CA GLU A 21 2.41 9.70 0.19
C GLU A 21 3.12 9.12 -1.03
N ILE A 22 2.56 8.08 -1.64
CA ILE A 22 3.15 7.53 -2.85
C ILE A 22 3.17 8.59 -3.95
N LYS A 23 2.11 9.38 -4.07
CA LYS A 23 2.09 10.43 -5.07
C LYS A 23 3.19 11.44 -4.83
N GLU A 24 3.42 11.78 -3.57
CA GLU A 24 4.49 12.70 -3.24
C GLU A 24 5.85 12.11 -3.58
N ILE A 25 6.02 10.83 -3.31
CA ILE A 25 7.28 10.18 -3.62
C ILE A 25 7.52 10.18 -5.12
N ILE A 26 6.50 9.89 -5.90
CA ILE A 26 6.66 9.90 -7.34
C ILE A 26 7.10 11.26 -7.82
N THR A 27 6.53 12.32 -7.26
CA THR A 27 6.94 13.66 -7.62
C THR A 27 8.41 13.88 -7.32
N ILE A 28 8.87 13.39 -6.18
CA ILE A 28 10.27 13.52 -5.82
C ILE A 28 11.14 12.74 -6.78
N LEU A 29 10.72 11.53 -7.14
CA LEU A 29 11.50 10.68 -8.03
C LEU A 29 11.60 11.27 -9.43
N GLU A 30 10.60 12.05 -9.83
CA GLU A 30 10.64 12.66 -11.15
C GLU A 30 11.48 13.92 -11.18
N ASN A 31 11.94 14.37 -10.03
CA ASN A 31 12.73 15.58 -9.97
C ASN A 31 14.18 15.26 -10.33
N ASN A 32 14.67 15.91 -11.38
CA ASN A 32 16.02 15.64 -11.84
C ASN A 32 17.10 15.99 -10.84
N GLU A 33 16.79 16.82 -9.87
CA GLU A 33 17.77 17.23 -8.91
C GLU A 33 17.89 16.30 -7.71
N THR A 34 17.00 15.33 -7.63
CA THR A 34 17.08 14.37 -6.54
C THR A 34 18.25 13.44 -6.78
N ASN A 35 19.09 13.25 -5.77
CA ASN A 35 20.26 12.42 -5.96
C ASN A 35 19.86 10.94 -5.89
N LEU A 36 20.80 10.10 -6.30
CA LEU A 36 20.51 8.67 -6.40
C LEU A 36 20.17 8.05 -5.06
N GLU A 37 20.91 8.41 -4.05
CA GLU A 37 20.69 7.82 -2.74
C GLU A 37 19.30 8.15 -2.20
N GLU A 38 18.91 9.41 -2.36
CA GLU A 38 17.61 9.84 -1.91
C GLU A 38 16.52 9.15 -2.73
N SER A 39 16.77 8.99 -4.02
CA SER A 39 15.81 8.31 -4.89
C SER A 39 15.60 6.87 -4.44
N MET A 40 16.67 6.19 -4.08
CA MET A 40 16.56 4.81 -3.65
C MET A 40 15.79 4.70 -2.34
N ASP A 41 16.05 5.62 -1.42
CA ASP A 41 15.32 5.62 -0.15
C ASP A 41 13.83 5.84 -0.38
N LYS A 42 13.51 6.78 -1.26
CA LYS A 42 12.11 7.06 -1.54
C LYS A 42 11.46 5.88 -2.27
N TYR A 43 12.19 5.27 -3.15
CA TYR A 43 11.66 4.12 -3.87
C TYR A 43 11.37 2.97 -2.89
N ASN A 44 12.27 2.72 -1.97
CA ASN A 44 12.06 1.68 -0.98
C ASN A 44 10.85 1.98 -0.12
N ARG A 45 10.70 3.23 0.28
CA ARG A 45 9.53 3.59 1.07
C ARG A 45 8.26 3.39 0.26
N MET A 46 8.31 3.71 -1.03
CA MET A 46 7.14 3.52 -1.87
C MET A 46 6.74 2.05 -1.94
N LEU A 47 7.74 1.15 -1.99
CA LEU A 47 7.44 -0.27 -1.99
C LEU A 47 6.77 -0.69 -0.70
N GLN A 48 7.23 -0.14 0.41
CA GLN A 48 6.62 -0.46 1.69
C GLN A 48 5.19 0.06 1.77
N LEU A 49 4.96 1.26 1.26
CA LEU A 49 3.61 1.81 1.22
C LEU A 49 2.71 0.97 0.34
N ASN A 50 3.21 0.54 -0.81
CA ASN A 50 2.44 -0.31 -1.69
C ASN A 50 2.08 -1.63 -1.02
N PHE A 51 3.03 -2.20 -0.31
CA PHE A 51 2.76 -3.44 0.37
C PHE A 51 1.67 -3.24 1.42
N HIS A 52 1.75 -2.14 2.16
CA HIS A 52 0.75 -1.85 3.19
C HIS A 52 -0.63 -1.69 2.55
N ILE A 53 -0.70 -0.97 1.43
CA ILE A 53 -1.98 -0.77 0.75
C ILE A 53 -2.55 -2.11 0.31
N ARG A 54 -1.70 -2.98 -0.24
CA ARG A 54 -2.18 -4.28 -0.69
C ARG A 54 -2.69 -5.11 0.47
N GLU A 55 -2.01 -5.04 1.60
CA GLU A 55 -2.48 -5.79 2.77
C GLU A 55 -3.79 -5.24 3.27
N GLN A 56 -3.96 -3.93 3.23
CA GLN A 56 -5.22 -3.33 3.66
C GLN A 56 -6.35 -3.73 2.72
N PHE A 57 -6.09 -3.75 1.42
CA PHE A 57 -7.10 -4.19 0.47
C PHE A 57 -7.44 -5.65 0.68
N LYS A 58 -6.45 -6.48 0.95
CA LYS A 58 -6.72 -7.89 1.18
C LYS A 58 -7.61 -8.07 2.40
N LYS A 59 -7.35 -7.30 3.44
CA LYS A 59 -8.18 -7.39 4.62
C LYS A 59 -9.60 -6.98 4.31
N LYS A 60 -9.77 -5.90 3.55
CA LYS A 60 -11.10 -5.45 3.22
C LYS A 60 -11.82 -6.45 2.34
N LEU A 61 -11.12 -7.05 1.41
CA LEU A 61 -11.73 -8.05 0.56
C LEU A 61 -12.14 -9.26 1.36
N THR A 62 -11.32 -9.64 2.31
CA THR A 62 -11.66 -10.77 3.16
C THR A 62 -12.90 -10.48 3.97
N GLU A 63 -12.99 -9.27 4.51
CA GLU A 63 -14.15 -8.88 5.28
C GLU A 63 -15.41 -8.87 4.43
N ILE A 64 -15.28 -8.33 3.22
CA ILE A 64 -16.41 -8.29 2.32
C ILE A 64 -16.84 -9.70 1.95
N ASN A 65 -15.88 -10.54 1.65
CA ASN A 65 -16.19 -11.90 1.29
C ASN A 65 -16.85 -12.63 2.43
N LYS A 66 -16.41 -12.34 3.64
CA LYS A 66 -17.03 -12.98 4.77
C LYS A 66 -18.46 -12.53 4.95
N SER A 67 -18.69 -11.25 4.82
CA SER A 67 -20.05 -10.75 5.04
C SER A 67 -20.95 -11.14 3.89
N ASP A 68 -20.43 -11.22 2.68
CA ASP A 68 -21.23 -11.59 1.54
C ASP A 68 -21.22 -13.06 1.24
N PHE A 69 -20.45 -13.78 1.98
CA PHE A 69 -20.23 -15.17 1.67
C PHE A 69 -21.54 -15.93 1.46
N THR A 70 -22.46 -15.76 2.34
CA THR A 70 -23.72 -16.48 2.24
C THR A 70 -24.53 -16.02 1.06
N ASN A 71 -24.44 -14.76 0.72
CA ASN A 71 -25.18 -14.25 -0.42
C ASN A 71 -24.51 -14.59 -1.72
N ASN A 72 -23.22 -14.45 -1.76
CA ASN A 72 -22.52 -14.69 -2.98
C ASN A 72 -22.43 -16.11 -3.41
N LYS A 73 -22.58 -16.99 -2.50
CA LYS A 73 -22.56 -18.35 -2.86
C LYS A 73 -23.57 -18.65 -3.90
N LYS A 74 -24.69 -18.02 -3.82
CA LYS A 74 -25.72 -18.28 -4.78
C LYS A 74 -25.40 -17.64 -6.08
N THR A 75 -24.85 -16.48 -6.08
CA THR A 75 -24.59 -15.81 -7.33
C THR A 75 -23.42 -16.38 -8.06
N LEU A 76 -22.48 -16.91 -7.36
CA LEU A 76 -21.33 -17.45 -8.02
C LEU A 76 -21.60 -18.73 -8.75
N VAL A 77 -22.60 -19.36 -8.41
CA VAL A 77 -22.88 -20.65 -8.99
C VAL A 77 -23.48 -20.58 -10.36
#